data_ede1ae0c6cd0e5b964c20dbc568afbbf
#
_entry.id   ede1ae0c6cd0e5b964c20dbc568afbbf
#
_cell.length_a   1.000
_cell.length_b   1.000
_cell.length_c   1.000
_cell.angle_alpha   90.00
_cell.angle_beta   90.00
_cell.angle_gamma   90.00
#
_symmetry.space_group_name_H-M   'P 1'
#
loop_
_entity.id
_entity.type
_entity.pdbx_description
1 polymer ?
#
loop_
_entity_poly.entity_id
_entity_poly.type
_entity_poly.pdbx_seq_one_letter_code
_entity_poly.pdbx_strand_id
1 'polypeptide(L)'
;LEDDNLETMVTAVAQGRTIYGNIRKTLRFLLSTNFSEIQLMFCGVALGLGQPLNPMQLLWINLATDIFPALGLALDSPEPDVLDQPPRDPLEPILRRRDLAAIVRESAVITAGSMANYLYALRRYGPGPQAQTHVFMALTAAQLLHSKSCRSEHFGLFRRGHRPRNGYLDTALLVTAGMQGLTLAIPGLRRLLGTAPLGLADLLVIGAGAIVPVLVNDAAKLATPSVVSRPSSFDGAGTGTDPQEVLT
;
A
#
# COMPACT_ATOMS: atom_id res chain seq x y z
N LEU A 1 12.64 -25.98 -19.52
CA LEU A 1 11.97 -25.50 -20.75
C LEU A 1 11.79 -26.72 -21.65
N GLU A 2 10.56 -27.13 -21.90
CA GLU A 2 10.26 -28.24 -22.82
C GLU A 2 10.51 -27.83 -24.26
N ASP A 3 10.43 -26.53 -24.56
CA ASP A 3 10.71 -25.95 -25.86
C ASP A 3 11.96 -25.07 -25.76
N ASP A 4 13.00 -25.35 -26.57
CA ASP A 4 14.19 -24.51 -26.67
C ASP A 4 13.92 -23.15 -27.34
N ASN A 5 12.81 -22.50 -26.93
CA ASN A 5 12.36 -21.23 -27.50
C ASN A 5 12.81 -20.05 -26.63
N LEU A 6 13.59 -19.15 -27.22
CA LEU A 6 14.07 -17.92 -26.58
C LEU A 6 12.90 -17.01 -26.13
N GLU A 7 11.79 -17.02 -26.84
CA GLU A 7 10.61 -16.22 -26.51
C GLU A 7 9.97 -16.69 -25.19
N THR A 8 9.92 -18.00 -24.98
CA THR A 8 9.44 -18.61 -23.72
C THR A 8 10.36 -18.22 -22.55
N MET A 9 11.68 -18.14 -22.78
CA MET A 9 12.64 -17.70 -21.78
C MET A 9 12.43 -16.23 -21.38
N VAL A 10 12.25 -15.33 -22.36
CA VAL A 10 11.98 -13.91 -22.12
C VAL A 10 10.68 -13.74 -21.32
N THR A 11 9.62 -14.50 -21.69
CA THR A 11 8.34 -14.49 -20.99
C THR A 11 8.50 -14.97 -19.53
N ALA A 12 9.26 -16.02 -19.29
CA ALA A 12 9.53 -16.54 -17.95
C ALA A 12 10.27 -15.50 -17.07
N VAL A 13 11.26 -14.79 -17.65
CA VAL A 13 11.96 -13.71 -16.94
C VAL A 13 11.00 -12.57 -16.59
N ALA A 14 10.16 -12.13 -17.55
CA ALA A 14 9.17 -11.09 -17.32
C ALA A 14 8.18 -11.45 -16.20
N GLN A 15 7.68 -12.69 -16.20
CA GLN A 15 6.79 -13.21 -15.16
C GLN A 15 7.49 -13.26 -13.80
N GLY A 16 8.71 -13.77 -13.73
CA GLY A 16 9.48 -13.82 -12.49
C GLY A 16 9.69 -12.43 -11.87
N ARG A 17 10.06 -11.44 -12.69
CA ARG A 17 10.20 -10.05 -12.25
C ARG A 17 8.87 -9.44 -11.78
N THR A 18 7.77 -9.76 -12.46
CA THR A 18 6.41 -9.32 -12.08
C THR A 18 6.01 -9.88 -10.73
N ILE A 19 6.16 -11.19 -10.53
CA ILE A 19 5.84 -11.86 -9.27
C ILE A 19 6.63 -11.23 -8.13
N TYR A 20 7.93 -11.03 -8.32
CA TYR A 20 8.78 -10.38 -7.33
C TYR A 20 8.31 -8.96 -6.97
N GLY A 21 8.01 -8.14 -8.00
CA GLY A 21 7.47 -6.79 -7.81
C GLY A 21 6.15 -6.79 -7.04
N ASN A 22 5.27 -7.75 -7.35
CA ASN A 22 3.97 -7.88 -6.68
C ASN A 22 4.10 -8.32 -5.22
N ILE A 23 5.02 -9.26 -4.91
CA ILE A 23 5.37 -9.63 -3.54
C ILE A 23 5.81 -8.39 -2.75
N ARG A 24 6.68 -7.55 -3.33
CA ARG A 24 7.16 -6.33 -2.68
C ARG A 24 6.05 -5.32 -2.40
N LYS A 25 5.13 -5.10 -3.37
CA LYS A 25 3.95 -4.24 -3.21
C LYS A 25 3.04 -4.76 -2.08
N THR A 26 2.79 -6.07 -2.06
CA THR A 26 1.96 -6.73 -1.05
C THR A 26 2.58 -6.61 0.35
N LEU A 27 3.89 -6.88 0.48
CA LEU A 27 4.61 -6.72 1.74
C LEU A 27 4.57 -5.27 2.24
N ARG A 28 4.77 -4.29 1.35
CA ARG A 28 4.67 -2.87 1.72
C ARG A 28 3.29 -2.52 2.22
N PHE A 29 2.23 -2.98 1.56
CA PHE A 29 0.85 -2.78 1.99
C PHE A 29 0.62 -3.39 3.38
N LEU A 30 0.86 -4.71 3.55
CA LEU A 30 0.61 -5.41 4.80
C LEU A 30 1.43 -4.85 5.98
N LEU A 31 2.68 -4.49 5.76
CA LEU A 31 3.49 -3.89 6.82
C LEU A 31 3.00 -2.49 7.18
N SER A 32 2.63 -1.67 6.21
CA SER A 32 2.12 -0.32 6.49
C SER A 32 0.80 -0.36 7.26
N THR A 33 -0.12 -1.27 6.90
CA THR A 33 -1.41 -1.42 7.60
C THR A 33 -1.21 -1.93 9.02
N ASN A 34 -0.46 -3.00 9.21
CA ASN A 34 -0.19 -3.57 10.54
C ASN A 34 0.57 -2.59 11.45
N PHE A 35 1.58 -1.86 10.93
CA PHE A 35 2.25 -0.82 11.71
C PHE A 35 1.30 0.31 12.09
N SER A 36 0.36 0.70 11.23
CA SER A 36 -0.62 1.73 11.57
C SER A 36 -1.56 1.30 12.71
N GLU A 37 -1.95 0.03 12.77
CA GLU A 37 -2.74 -0.53 13.86
C GLU A 37 -1.97 -0.52 15.19
N ILE A 38 -0.74 -1.02 15.17
CA ILE A 38 0.13 -1.03 16.36
C ILE A 38 0.35 0.40 16.87
N GLN A 39 0.68 1.34 15.99
CA GLN A 39 0.89 2.74 16.35
C GLN A 39 -0.39 3.37 16.93
N LEU A 40 -1.56 3.11 16.31
CA LEU A 40 -2.84 3.61 16.77
C LEU A 40 -3.17 3.11 18.17
N MET A 41 -3.05 1.80 18.41
CA MET A 41 -3.29 1.19 19.72
C MET A 41 -2.31 1.71 20.77
N PHE A 42 -1.02 1.78 20.42
CA PHE A 42 0.01 2.31 21.30
C PHE A 42 -0.26 3.76 21.68
N CYS A 43 -0.55 4.63 20.70
CA CYS A 43 -0.84 6.04 20.97
C CYS A 43 -2.12 6.21 21.82
N GLY A 44 -3.18 5.43 21.55
CA GLY A 44 -4.40 5.49 22.35
C GLY A 44 -4.16 5.19 23.82
N VAL A 45 -3.42 4.12 24.09
CA VAL A 45 -3.08 3.72 25.48
C VAL A 45 -2.07 4.68 26.11
N ALA A 46 -1.01 5.05 25.41
CA ALA A 46 0.06 5.93 25.93
C ALA A 46 -0.46 7.34 26.27
N LEU A 47 -1.46 7.84 25.53
CA LEU A 47 -2.08 9.15 25.78
C LEU A 47 -3.25 9.07 26.81
N GLY A 48 -3.52 7.90 27.38
CA GLY A 48 -4.61 7.72 28.34
C GLY A 48 -6.01 7.84 27.74
N LEU A 49 -6.15 7.69 26.39
CA LEU A 49 -7.42 7.80 25.68
C LEU A 49 -8.22 6.50 25.68
N GLY A 50 -7.68 5.43 26.28
CA GLY A 50 -8.26 4.10 26.26
C GLY A 50 -7.85 3.31 25.01
N GLN A 51 -8.61 2.25 24.72
CA GLN A 51 -8.37 1.38 23.55
C GLN A 51 -9.15 1.91 22.35
N PRO A 52 -8.48 2.39 21.29
CA PRO A 52 -9.15 2.88 20.09
C PRO A 52 -9.95 1.79 19.36
N LEU A 53 -9.41 0.57 19.33
CA LEU A 53 -10.06 -0.60 18.71
C LEU A 53 -10.23 -1.72 19.73
N ASN A 54 -11.31 -2.47 19.62
CA ASN A 54 -11.48 -3.69 20.39
C ASN A 54 -10.82 -4.88 19.66
N PRO A 55 -10.55 -6.02 20.36
CA PRO A 55 -9.88 -7.18 19.76
C PRO A 55 -10.62 -7.76 18.55
N MET A 56 -11.95 -7.74 18.55
CA MET A 56 -12.74 -8.25 17.42
C MET A 56 -12.64 -7.36 16.19
N GLN A 57 -12.52 -6.05 16.37
CA GLN A 57 -12.27 -5.10 15.26
C GLN A 57 -10.88 -5.30 14.67
N LEU A 58 -9.84 -5.50 15.49
CA LEU A 58 -8.50 -5.82 15.01
C LEU A 58 -8.46 -7.13 14.23
N LEU A 59 -9.12 -8.17 14.77
CA LEU A 59 -9.22 -9.45 14.05
C LEU A 59 -9.96 -9.29 12.72
N TRP A 60 -11.03 -8.50 12.67
CA TRP A 60 -11.77 -8.21 11.45
C TRP A 60 -10.91 -7.50 10.41
N ILE A 61 -10.13 -6.49 10.81
CA ILE A 61 -9.23 -5.77 9.91
C ILE A 61 -8.25 -6.75 9.28
N ASN A 62 -7.51 -7.50 10.08
CA ASN A 62 -6.50 -8.42 9.60
C ASN A 62 -7.05 -9.55 8.72
N LEU A 63 -8.25 -10.06 9.04
CA LEU A 63 -8.83 -11.19 8.30
C LEU A 63 -9.66 -10.74 7.09
N ALA A 64 -10.50 -9.72 7.25
CA ALA A 64 -11.48 -9.35 6.24
C ALA A 64 -11.02 -8.17 5.36
N THR A 65 -10.23 -7.24 5.90
CA THR A 65 -9.88 -6.02 5.16
C THR A 65 -8.47 -6.04 4.57
N ASP A 66 -7.53 -6.80 5.12
CA ASP A 66 -6.17 -6.86 4.60
C ASP A 66 -5.96 -7.95 3.56
N ILE A 67 -6.60 -9.12 3.72
CA ILE A 67 -6.37 -10.27 2.84
C ILE A 67 -6.77 -9.98 1.39
N PHE A 68 -7.97 -9.44 1.16
CA PHE A 68 -8.46 -9.27 -0.22
C PHE A 68 -7.65 -8.23 -1.01
N PRO A 69 -7.32 -7.03 -0.47
CA PRO A 69 -6.43 -6.10 -1.18
C PRO A 69 -5.02 -6.65 -1.38
N ALA A 70 -4.47 -7.41 -0.41
CA ALA A 70 -3.18 -8.06 -0.54
C ALA A 70 -3.15 -9.06 -1.72
N LEU A 71 -4.20 -9.90 -1.84
CA LEU A 71 -4.36 -10.80 -2.99
C LEU A 71 -4.51 -10.01 -4.31
N GLY A 72 -5.28 -8.92 -4.30
CA GLY A 72 -5.42 -8.04 -5.46
C GLY A 72 -4.09 -7.43 -5.93
N LEU A 73 -3.21 -7.08 -4.98
CA LEU A 73 -1.86 -6.58 -5.27
C LEU A 73 -0.93 -7.70 -5.77
N ALA A 74 -1.04 -8.91 -5.21
CA ALA A 74 -0.27 -10.07 -5.63
C ALA A 74 -0.56 -10.49 -7.08
N LEU A 75 -1.77 -10.21 -7.58
CA LEU A 75 -2.23 -10.49 -8.93
C LEU A 75 -2.12 -9.26 -9.88
N ASP A 76 -1.31 -8.26 -9.52
CA ASP A 76 -1.14 -7.07 -10.37
C ASP A 76 -0.44 -7.40 -11.68
N SER A 77 -0.85 -6.72 -12.75
CA SER A 77 -0.28 -6.90 -14.09
C SER A 77 1.17 -6.44 -14.15
N PRO A 78 2.00 -6.99 -15.09
CA PRO A 78 3.38 -6.55 -15.30
C PRO A 78 3.47 -5.03 -15.51
N GLU A 79 4.54 -4.43 -14.99
CA GLU A 79 4.85 -3.04 -15.32
C GLU A 79 5.38 -2.96 -16.76
N PRO A 80 5.06 -1.89 -17.51
CA PRO A 80 5.45 -1.80 -18.94
C PRO A 80 6.96 -1.89 -19.17
N ASP A 81 7.76 -1.48 -18.18
CA ASP A 81 9.23 -1.43 -18.20
C ASP A 81 9.89 -2.64 -17.51
N VAL A 82 9.13 -3.71 -17.25
CA VAL A 82 9.62 -4.88 -16.48
C VAL A 82 10.86 -5.54 -17.11
N LEU A 83 10.99 -5.52 -18.42
CA LEU A 83 12.12 -6.08 -19.15
C LEU A 83 13.30 -5.10 -19.29
N ASP A 84 13.04 -3.80 -19.22
CA ASP A 84 14.07 -2.74 -19.37
C ASP A 84 14.90 -2.55 -18.09
N GLN A 85 14.43 -3.11 -16.97
CA GLN A 85 15.15 -3.01 -15.71
C GLN A 85 16.41 -3.91 -15.70
N PRO A 86 17.54 -3.43 -15.14
CA PRO A 86 18.74 -4.24 -15.03
C PRO A 86 18.51 -5.49 -14.18
N PRO A 87 19.33 -6.55 -14.36
CA PRO A 87 19.31 -7.72 -13.49
C PRO A 87 19.49 -7.30 -12.03
N ARG A 88 18.71 -7.92 -11.15
CA ARG A 88 18.78 -7.66 -9.72
C ARG A 88 19.94 -8.45 -9.10
N ASP A 89 20.59 -7.84 -8.10
CA ASP A 89 21.52 -8.55 -7.24
C ASP A 89 20.76 -9.58 -6.37
N PRO A 90 21.10 -10.89 -6.43
CA PRO A 90 20.47 -11.92 -5.61
C PRO A 90 20.62 -11.70 -4.10
N LEU A 91 21.64 -10.98 -3.66
CA LEU A 91 21.91 -10.69 -2.25
C LEU A 91 21.12 -9.48 -1.73
N GLU A 92 20.45 -8.76 -2.61
CA GLU A 92 19.69 -7.57 -2.22
C GLU A 92 18.40 -7.98 -1.47
N PRO A 93 18.14 -7.43 -0.26
CA PRO A 93 16.94 -7.75 0.50
C PRO A 93 15.68 -7.30 -0.24
N ILE A 94 14.57 -8.01 -0.04
CA ILE A 94 13.26 -7.71 -0.66
C ILE A 94 12.81 -6.29 -0.32
N LEU A 95 12.99 -5.87 0.94
CA LEU A 95 12.72 -4.52 1.41
C LEU A 95 14.04 -3.86 1.81
N ARG A 96 14.38 -2.79 1.14
CA ARG A 96 15.55 -1.96 1.42
C ARG A 96 15.27 -1.05 2.62
N ARG A 97 16.30 -0.49 3.25
CA ARG A 97 16.13 0.47 4.36
C ARG A 97 15.24 1.67 4.01
N ARG A 98 15.31 2.15 2.77
CA ARG A 98 14.43 3.21 2.25
C ARG A 98 12.96 2.79 2.23
N ASP A 99 12.68 1.52 1.92
CA ASP A 99 11.32 0.98 1.88
C ASP A 99 10.73 0.90 3.29
N LEU A 100 11.55 0.47 4.27
CA LEU A 100 11.16 0.45 5.68
C LEU A 100 10.86 1.87 6.19
N ALA A 101 11.69 2.85 5.84
CA ALA A 101 11.43 4.26 6.19
C ALA A 101 10.13 4.78 5.56
N ALA A 102 9.85 4.40 4.31
CA ALA A 102 8.59 4.73 3.65
C ALA A 102 7.40 4.08 4.34
N ILE A 103 7.49 2.79 4.70
CA ILE A 103 6.45 2.04 5.44
C ILE A 103 6.13 2.73 6.77
N VAL A 104 7.16 3.08 7.56
CA VAL A 104 6.98 3.77 8.85
C VAL A 104 6.33 5.13 8.66
N ARG A 105 6.74 5.91 7.66
CA ARG A 105 6.11 7.20 7.35
C ARG A 105 4.64 7.02 6.93
N GLU A 106 4.36 6.10 6.03
CA GLU A 106 3.02 5.83 5.51
C GLU A 106 2.07 5.38 6.62
N SER A 107 2.53 4.46 7.47
CA SER A 107 1.77 4.02 8.64
C SER A 107 1.53 5.16 9.64
N ALA A 108 2.53 6.00 9.90
CA ALA A 108 2.38 7.15 10.81
C ALA A 108 1.33 8.16 10.31
N VAL A 109 1.28 8.40 9.00
CA VAL A 109 0.28 9.30 8.40
C VAL A 109 -1.12 8.69 8.48
N ILE A 110 -1.28 7.38 8.23
CA ILE A 110 -2.55 6.66 8.40
C ILE A 110 -3.00 6.71 9.87
N THR A 111 -2.08 6.46 10.80
CA THR A 111 -2.33 6.54 12.24
C THR A 111 -2.78 7.94 12.66
N ALA A 112 -2.12 8.99 12.17
CA ALA A 112 -2.48 10.37 12.50
C ALA A 112 -3.90 10.72 12.05
N GLY A 113 -4.30 10.32 10.82
CA GLY A 113 -5.66 10.51 10.31
C GLY A 113 -6.71 9.74 11.12
N SER A 114 -6.42 8.50 11.47
CA SER A 114 -7.29 7.65 12.30
C SER A 114 -7.40 8.15 13.73
N MET A 115 -6.28 8.60 14.32
CA MET A 115 -6.26 9.21 15.64
C MET A 115 -7.03 10.53 15.70
N ALA A 116 -6.95 11.36 14.66
CA ALA A 116 -7.76 12.57 14.57
C ALA A 116 -9.27 12.25 14.58
N ASN A 117 -9.69 11.21 13.86
CA ASN A 117 -11.06 10.69 13.92
C ASN A 117 -11.45 10.18 15.30
N TYR A 118 -10.56 9.47 15.97
CA TYR A 118 -10.79 8.99 17.33
C TYR A 118 -10.97 10.16 18.30
N LEU A 119 -10.09 11.15 18.26
CA LEU A 119 -10.18 12.34 19.10
C LEU A 119 -11.45 13.16 18.84
N TYR A 120 -11.84 13.29 17.58
CA TYR A 120 -13.11 13.93 17.22
C TYR A 120 -14.29 13.19 17.85
N ALA A 121 -14.32 11.85 17.72
CA ALA A 121 -15.39 11.04 18.23
C ALA A 121 -15.43 11.02 19.77
N LEU A 122 -14.27 10.99 20.44
CA LEU A 122 -14.17 11.11 21.90
C LEU A 122 -14.73 12.45 22.40
N ARG A 123 -14.47 13.56 21.70
CA ARG A 123 -15.03 14.87 22.07
C ARG A 123 -16.53 14.96 21.85
N ARG A 124 -17.04 14.27 20.84
CA ARG A 124 -18.46 14.33 20.44
C ARG A 124 -19.34 13.35 21.24
N TYR A 125 -18.86 12.14 21.46
CA TYR A 125 -19.65 11.03 22.02
C TYR A 125 -19.11 10.52 23.36
N GLY A 126 -17.92 10.95 23.75
CA GLY A 126 -17.19 10.35 24.88
C GLY A 126 -16.58 8.98 24.56
N PRO A 127 -15.91 8.37 25.53
CA PRO A 127 -15.37 7.02 25.38
C PRO A 127 -16.49 6.00 25.27
N GLY A 128 -16.39 5.11 24.26
CA GLY A 128 -17.41 4.07 24.04
C GLY A 128 -17.46 3.55 22.60
N PRO A 129 -18.48 2.72 22.31
CA PRO A 129 -18.63 2.07 21.00
C PRO A 129 -18.68 3.02 19.80
N GLN A 130 -19.25 4.22 19.97
CA GLN A 130 -19.29 5.23 18.89
C GLN A 130 -17.90 5.69 18.50
N ALA A 131 -17.05 6.03 19.50
CA ALA A 131 -15.69 6.47 19.25
C ALA A 131 -14.83 5.34 18.62
N GLN A 132 -14.99 4.11 19.10
CA GLN A 132 -14.34 2.94 18.51
C GLN A 132 -14.81 2.68 17.07
N THR A 133 -16.11 2.83 16.79
CA THR A 133 -16.62 2.67 15.42
C THR A 133 -16.07 3.72 14.48
N HIS A 134 -15.96 4.96 14.92
CA HIS A 134 -15.35 6.05 14.13
C HIS A 134 -13.94 5.71 13.69
N VAL A 135 -13.08 5.36 14.63
CA VAL A 135 -11.68 5.03 14.31
C VAL A 135 -11.56 3.75 13.50
N PHE A 136 -12.37 2.73 13.79
CA PHE A 136 -12.44 1.49 13.03
C PHE A 136 -12.75 1.74 11.55
N MET A 137 -13.78 2.55 11.27
CA MET A 137 -14.18 2.90 9.90
C MET A 137 -13.16 3.79 9.21
N ALA A 138 -12.58 4.77 9.91
CA ALA A 138 -11.58 5.69 9.35
C ALA A 138 -10.28 4.96 9.02
N LEU A 139 -9.78 4.11 9.92
CA LEU A 139 -8.58 3.31 9.70
C LEU A 139 -8.75 2.39 8.50
N THR A 140 -9.82 1.60 8.48
CA THR A 140 -10.09 0.66 7.38
C THR A 140 -10.21 1.38 6.04
N ALA A 141 -10.94 2.50 5.98
CA ALA A 141 -11.08 3.27 4.75
C ALA A 141 -9.73 3.84 4.27
N ALA A 142 -8.88 4.32 5.19
CA ALA A 142 -7.53 4.80 4.87
C ALA A 142 -6.63 3.66 4.34
N GLN A 143 -6.68 2.47 4.95
CA GLN A 143 -5.93 1.29 4.53
C GLN A 143 -6.38 0.80 3.14
N LEU A 144 -7.68 0.76 2.86
CA LEU A 144 -8.22 0.40 1.55
C LEU A 144 -7.75 1.38 0.45
N LEU A 145 -7.78 2.67 0.71
CA LEU A 145 -7.26 3.67 -0.22
C LEU A 145 -5.74 3.57 -0.38
N HIS A 146 -5.02 3.27 0.72
CA HIS A 146 -3.57 3.08 0.71
C HIS A 146 -3.13 1.91 -0.17
N SER A 147 -3.92 0.83 -0.26
CA SER A 147 -3.61 -0.30 -1.15
C SER A 147 -3.47 0.12 -2.62
N LYS A 148 -4.30 1.06 -3.08
CA LYS A 148 -4.15 1.65 -4.43
C LYS A 148 -2.86 2.45 -4.58
N SER A 149 -2.45 3.15 -3.52
CA SER A 149 -1.19 3.89 -3.50
C SER A 149 0.03 2.95 -3.53
N CYS A 150 -0.08 1.75 -2.96
CA CYS A 150 0.98 0.72 -2.97
C CYS A 150 1.25 0.10 -4.35
N ARG A 151 0.34 0.22 -5.32
CA ARG A 151 0.55 -0.27 -6.69
C ARG A 151 1.75 0.37 -7.37
N SER A 152 2.15 1.57 -6.99
CA SER A 152 3.27 2.30 -7.58
C SER A 152 4.15 2.94 -6.53
N GLU A 153 5.45 2.85 -6.75
CA GLU A 153 6.44 3.59 -5.98
C GLU A 153 6.59 5.04 -6.46
N HIS A 154 6.32 5.29 -7.77
CA HIS A 154 6.62 6.54 -8.45
C HIS A 154 5.38 7.36 -8.83
N PHE A 155 4.22 6.71 -8.92
CA PHE A 155 2.97 7.38 -9.32
C PHE A 155 1.96 7.35 -8.18
N GLY A 156 1.49 8.53 -7.77
CA GLY A 156 0.40 8.67 -6.83
C GLY A 156 -0.95 8.28 -7.44
N LEU A 157 -1.97 8.18 -6.60
CA LEU A 157 -3.33 7.77 -6.95
C LEU A 157 -3.94 8.62 -8.09
N PHE A 158 -3.56 9.91 -8.16
CA PHE A 158 -4.13 10.89 -9.06
C PHE A 158 -3.33 11.11 -10.35
N ARG A 159 -2.10 10.59 -10.45
CA ARG A 159 -1.29 10.72 -11.65
C ARG A 159 -1.50 9.48 -12.52
N ARG A 160 -2.36 9.59 -13.51
CA ARG A 160 -2.63 8.56 -14.53
C ARG A 160 -1.41 8.37 -15.42
N GLY A 161 -0.51 7.45 -15.06
CA GLY A 161 0.42 6.85 -16.02
C GLY A 161 -0.31 5.76 -16.83
N HIS A 162 0.27 5.32 -17.95
CA HIS A 162 -0.24 4.25 -18.82
C HIS A 162 -0.15 2.86 -18.14
N ARG A 163 -0.78 2.70 -16.97
CA ARG A 163 -0.84 1.39 -16.30
C ARG A 163 -2.14 0.69 -16.62
N PRO A 164 -2.12 -0.61 -16.92
CA PRO A 164 -3.33 -1.40 -17.08
C PRO A 164 -4.14 -1.39 -15.78
N ARG A 165 -5.47 -1.41 -15.91
CA ARG A 165 -6.36 -1.52 -14.76
C ARG A 165 -6.15 -2.87 -14.08
N ASN A 166 -6.06 -2.86 -12.74
CA ASN A 166 -6.06 -4.09 -11.96
C ASN A 166 -7.51 -4.38 -11.50
N GLY A 167 -8.23 -5.15 -12.29
CA GLY A 167 -9.61 -5.54 -11.98
C GLY A 167 -9.71 -6.38 -10.69
N TYR A 168 -8.69 -7.17 -10.37
CA TYR A 168 -8.66 -7.97 -9.14
C TYR A 168 -8.60 -7.08 -7.90
N LEU A 169 -7.72 -6.06 -7.91
CA LEU A 169 -7.65 -5.10 -6.79
C LEU A 169 -8.93 -4.27 -6.69
N ASP A 170 -9.46 -3.77 -7.79
CA ASP A 170 -10.70 -2.99 -7.77
C ASP A 170 -11.87 -3.82 -7.22
N THR A 171 -11.99 -5.08 -7.63
CA THR A 171 -13.00 -6.02 -7.09
C THR A 171 -12.76 -6.30 -5.60
N ALA A 172 -11.52 -6.57 -5.21
CA ALA A 172 -11.16 -6.78 -3.81
C ALA A 172 -11.56 -5.60 -2.94
N LEU A 173 -11.28 -4.38 -3.39
CA LEU A 173 -11.64 -3.15 -2.66
C LEU A 173 -13.15 -2.96 -2.55
N LEU A 174 -13.91 -3.23 -3.61
CA LEU A 174 -15.38 -3.17 -3.57
C LEU A 174 -15.97 -4.20 -2.62
N VAL A 175 -15.50 -5.44 -2.67
CA VAL A 175 -15.93 -6.51 -1.75
C VAL A 175 -15.61 -6.13 -0.31
N THR A 176 -14.39 -5.70 -0.04
CA THR A 176 -13.96 -5.32 1.31
C THR A 176 -14.73 -4.10 1.83
N ALA A 177 -14.92 -3.07 1.00
CA ALA A 177 -15.74 -1.90 1.37
C ALA A 177 -17.19 -2.31 1.64
N GLY A 178 -17.75 -3.20 0.84
CA GLY A 178 -19.07 -3.77 1.07
C GLY A 178 -19.15 -4.53 2.39
N MET A 179 -18.21 -5.43 2.66
CA MET A 179 -18.10 -6.15 3.95
C MET A 179 -18.00 -5.18 5.14
N GLN A 180 -17.20 -4.12 4.98
CA GLN A 180 -17.06 -3.08 6.00
C GLN A 180 -18.39 -2.35 6.23
N GLY A 181 -19.14 -2.03 5.19
CA GLY A 181 -20.49 -1.46 5.29
C GLY A 181 -21.47 -2.38 6.00
N LEU A 182 -21.39 -3.70 5.78
CA LEU A 182 -22.23 -4.71 6.47
C LEU A 182 -21.99 -4.74 7.97
N THR A 183 -20.81 -4.35 8.46
CA THR A 183 -20.53 -4.25 9.92
C THR A 183 -21.38 -3.20 10.61
N LEU A 184 -21.92 -2.22 9.88
CA LEU A 184 -22.85 -1.22 10.38
C LEU A 184 -24.33 -1.60 10.15
N ALA A 185 -24.60 -2.39 9.09
CA ALA A 185 -25.97 -2.70 8.67
C ALA A 185 -26.53 -3.94 9.37
N ILE A 186 -25.73 -5.00 9.54
CA ILE A 186 -26.20 -6.30 10.08
C ILE A 186 -26.14 -6.31 11.60
N PRO A 187 -27.29 -6.48 12.32
CA PRO A 187 -27.31 -6.46 13.79
C PRO A 187 -26.39 -7.50 14.45
N GLY A 188 -26.23 -8.68 13.84
CA GLY A 188 -25.33 -9.74 14.33
C GLY A 188 -23.88 -9.30 14.28
N LEU A 189 -23.41 -8.72 13.17
CA LEU A 189 -22.05 -8.19 13.02
C LEU A 189 -21.80 -6.99 13.92
N ARG A 190 -22.80 -6.12 14.09
CA ARG A 190 -22.71 -4.99 15.03
C ARG A 190 -22.46 -5.44 16.45
N ARG A 191 -23.18 -6.47 16.91
CA ARG A 191 -22.99 -7.04 18.26
C ARG A 191 -21.62 -7.69 18.39
N LEU A 192 -21.19 -8.46 17.38
CA LEU A 192 -19.90 -9.15 17.38
C LEU A 192 -18.74 -8.18 17.44
N LEU A 193 -18.78 -7.13 16.63
CA LEU A 193 -17.69 -6.14 16.49
C LEU A 193 -17.84 -4.95 17.45
N GLY A 194 -18.93 -4.88 18.20
CA GLY A 194 -19.22 -3.76 19.10
C GLY A 194 -19.37 -2.43 18.36
N THR A 195 -19.88 -2.45 17.11
CA THR A 195 -20.06 -1.21 16.32
C THR A 195 -21.38 -0.51 16.67
N ALA A 196 -21.33 0.82 16.66
CA ALA A 196 -22.47 1.70 16.89
C ALA A 196 -22.97 2.34 15.58
N PRO A 197 -24.24 2.80 15.53
CA PRO A 197 -24.74 3.52 14.36
C PRO A 197 -24.01 4.85 14.22
N LEU A 198 -23.75 5.25 12.96
CA LEU A 198 -23.11 6.50 12.58
C LEU A 198 -24.09 7.37 11.80
N GLY A 199 -24.02 8.69 12.00
CA GLY A 199 -24.77 9.66 11.21
C GLY A 199 -24.04 10.05 9.91
N LEU A 200 -24.74 10.76 9.02
CA LEU A 200 -24.13 11.26 7.77
C LEU A 200 -22.93 12.20 8.02
N ALA A 201 -23.01 13.04 9.05
CA ALA A 201 -21.88 13.91 9.42
C ALA A 201 -20.64 13.09 9.85
N ASP A 202 -20.84 11.98 10.52
CA ASP A 202 -19.78 11.08 10.94
C ASP A 202 -19.08 10.43 9.73
N LEU A 203 -19.86 10.03 8.72
CA LEU A 203 -19.32 9.45 7.49
C LEU A 203 -18.47 10.48 6.71
N LEU A 204 -18.84 11.75 6.72
CA LEU A 204 -18.02 12.80 6.11
C LEU A 204 -16.68 12.99 6.83
N VAL A 205 -16.69 12.98 8.16
CA VAL A 205 -15.46 13.09 8.96
C VAL A 205 -14.56 11.86 8.76
N ILE A 206 -15.15 10.68 8.74
CA ILE A 206 -14.46 9.41 8.45
C ILE A 206 -13.84 9.46 7.06
N GLY A 207 -14.59 9.89 6.06
CA GLY A 207 -14.10 10.05 4.68
C GLY A 207 -12.94 11.04 4.58
N ALA A 208 -13.03 12.18 5.24
CA ALA A 208 -11.93 13.14 5.30
C ALA A 208 -10.66 12.54 5.95
N GLY A 209 -10.83 11.85 7.08
CA GLY A 209 -9.74 11.18 7.78
C GLY A 209 -9.11 10.02 7.01
N ALA A 210 -9.83 9.43 6.06
CA ALA A 210 -9.30 8.42 5.16
C ALA A 210 -8.57 9.00 3.94
N ILE A 211 -9.10 10.09 3.37
CA ILE A 211 -8.56 10.72 2.15
C ILE A 211 -7.28 11.52 2.45
N VAL A 212 -7.27 12.31 3.52
CA VAL A 212 -6.13 13.17 3.86
C VAL A 212 -4.81 12.40 3.99
N PRO A 213 -4.73 11.27 4.71
CA PRO A 213 -3.50 10.45 4.76
C PRO A 213 -3.00 10.01 3.40
N VAL A 214 -3.90 9.63 2.51
CA VAL A 214 -3.53 9.19 1.15
C VAL A 214 -2.97 10.34 0.34
N LEU A 215 -3.60 11.52 0.39
CA LEU A 215 -3.10 12.72 -0.28
C LEU A 215 -1.71 13.13 0.22
N VAL A 216 -1.48 13.09 1.53
CA VAL A 216 -0.19 13.40 2.14
C VAL A 216 0.88 12.39 1.71
N ASN A 217 0.56 11.10 1.74
CA ASN A 217 1.48 10.05 1.30
C ASN A 217 1.80 10.15 -0.19
N ASP A 218 0.82 10.44 -1.03
CA ASP A 218 1.03 10.63 -2.46
C ASP A 218 1.85 11.90 -2.77
N ALA A 219 1.60 13.00 -2.06
CA ALA A 219 2.41 14.22 -2.17
C ALA A 219 3.87 13.97 -1.77
N ALA A 220 4.10 13.20 -0.72
CA ALA A 220 5.44 12.83 -0.28
C ALA A 220 6.19 11.96 -1.31
N LYS A 221 5.50 11.10 -2.06
CA LYS A 221 6.10 10.34 -3.18
C LYS A 221 6.55 11.26 -4.31
N LEU A 222 5.77 12.29 -4.61
CA LEU A 222 6.08 13.27 -5.66
C LEU A 222 7.27 14.17 -5.30
N ALA A 223 7.46 14.45 -4.00
CA ALA A 223 8.56 15.26 -3.50
C ALA A 223 9.91 14.51 -3.44
N THR A 224 9.88 13.18 -3.50
CA THR A 224 11.12 12.37 -3.53
C THR A 224 11.56 12.22 -4.98
N PRO A 225 12.70 12.81 -5.42
CA PRO A 225 13.17 12.66 -6.79
C PRO A 225 13.37 11.17 -7.06
N SER A 226 12.75 10.66 -8.12
CA SER A 226 13.10 9.36 -8.66
C SER A 226 14.56 9.44 -9.07
N VAL A 227 15.43 8.72 -8.38
CA VAL A 227 16.76 8.41 -8.92
C VAL A 227 16.51 7.44 -10.07
N VAL A 228 16.13 7.99 -11.21
CA VAL A 228 16.30 7.32 -12.49
C VAL A 228 17.80 7.10 -12.57
N SER A 229 18.26 5.88 -12.35
CA SER A 229 19.61 5.48 -12.66
C SER A 229 19.80 5.85 -14.13
N ARG A 230 20.55 6.96 -14.37
CA ARG A 230 21.05 7.25 -15.71
C ARG A 230 21.69 5.95 -16.19
N PRO A 231 21.38 5.46 -17.38
CA PRO A 231 22.19 4.43 -17.98
C PRO A 231 23.63 4.97 -17.92
N SER A 232 24.52 4.22 -17.28
CA SER A 232 25.95 4.47 -17.36
C SER A 232 26.23 4.55 -18.85
N SER A 233 26.56 5.75 -19.36
CA SER A 233 27.18 5.89 -20.65
C SER A 233 28.37 4.93 -20.61
N PHE A 234 28.28 3.86 -21.38
CA PHE A 234 29.43 3.08 -21.74
C PHE A 234 30.29 4.04 -22.54
N ASP A 235 31.16 4.77 -21.85
CA ASP A 235 32.30 5.40 -22.46
C ASP A 235 33.17 4.26 -22.97
N GLY A 236 32.86 3.84 -24.17
CA GLY A 236 33.76 3.05 -25.01
C GLY A 236 34.99 3.89 -25.24
N ALA A 237 35.98 3.76 -24.37
CA ALA A 237 37.34 4.15 -24.66
C ALA A 237 37.78 3.31 -25.86
N GLY A 238 37.49 3.82 -27.04
CA GLY A 238 38.07 3.35 -28.28
C GLY A 238 39.57 3.64 -28.26
N THR A 239 40.35 2.62 -27.92
CA THR A 239 41.74 2.61 -28.37
C THR A 239 41.72 2.36 -29.86
N GLY A 240 41.78 3.47 -30.61
CA GLY A 240 42.06 3.45 -32.02
C GLY A 240 43.47 2.92 -32.23
N THR A 241 43.60 1.68 -32.60
CA THR A 241 44.78 1.16 -33.31
C THR A 241 44.49 1.31 -34.78
N ASP A 242 45.23 2.25 -35.40
CA ASP A 242 45.27 2.52 -36.82
C ASP A 242 45.76 1.26 -37.58
N PRO A 243 45.04 0.76 -38.62
CA PRO A 243 45.45 -0.46 -39.35
C PRO A 243 46.49 -0.22 -40.46
N GLN A 244 47.33 0.80 -40.37
CA GLN A 244 48.28 1.11 -41.47
C GLN A 244 49.76 0.94 -41.14
N GLU A 245 50.15 0.15 -40.16
CA GLU A 245 51.58 -0.11 -39.91
C GLU A 245 51.95 -1.58 -39.86
N VAL A 246 51.60 -2.38 -40.89
CA VAL A 246 52.21 -3.69 -41.17
C VAL A 246 52.33 -3.88 -42.65
N LEU A 247 53.25 -3.12 -43.29
CA LEU A 247 53.88 -3.44 -44.62
C LEU A 247 55.13 -2.60 -44.79
N THR A 248 56.19 -3.00 -44.09
CA THR A 248 57.58 -2.94 -44.60
C THR A 248 58.44 -3.95 -43.90
#